data_ccfc60e9eda6d538d4159eed09f20240
#
_entry.id   ccfc60e9eda6d538d4159eed09f20240
#
_cell.length_a   1.000
_cell.length_b   1.000
_cell.length_c   1.000
_cell.angle_alpha   90.00
_cell.angle_beta   90.00
_cell.angle_gamma   90.00
#
_symmetry.space_group_name_H-M   'P 1'
#
loop_
_entity.id
_entity.type
_entity.pdbx_description
1 polymer ?
#
loop_
_entity_poly.entity_id
_entity_poly.type
_entity_poly.pdbx_seq_one_letter_code
_entity_poly.pdbx_strand_id
1 'polypeptide(L)'
;MVVFSIGACLSLLFSDFVDEGLLNALISFSGVIIGFVIMSMFFSGRSQFVAKLTYEQTLRYVLKTKYILMSQLNTLFSFLICVIFCLLTMLAIKTKLPLDKDVAVFLSAGFFFLGSYRMLILPFQIYDIHSFALNNLVDDSADEVRAGVRAASEARREKLIKLAR
;
A
#
# COMPACT_ATOMS: atom_id res chain seq x y z
N MET A 1 -4.41 -2.78 17.05
CA MET A 1 -4.60 -2.35 18.45
C MET A 1 -3.27 -2.23 19.20
N VAL A 2 -2.43 -3.26 19.29
CA VAL A 2 -1.16 -3.22 20.05
C VAL A 2 -0.24 -2.05 19.67
N VAL A 3 -0.02 -1.82 18.38
CA VAL A 3 0.87 -0.74 17.89
C VAL A 3 0.33 0.65 18.27
N PHE A 4 -0.97 0.85 18.17
CA PHE A 4 -1.63 2.08 18.62
C PHE A 4 -1.41 2.30 20.11
N SER A 5 -1.64 1.27 20.94
CA SER A 5 -1.45 1.36 22.38
C SER A 5 0.01 1.66 22.77
N ILE A 6 0.98 1.07 22.06
CA ILE A 6 2.40 1.35 22.28
C ILE A 6 2.71 2.82 21.99
N GLY A 7 2.28 3.35 20.86
CA GLY A 7 2.50 4.76 20.51
C GLY A 7 1.84 5.71 21.49
N ALA A 8 0.62 5.40 21.87
CA ALA A 8 -0.14 6.17 22.84
C ALA A 8 0.49 6.15 24.23
N CYS A 9 0.98 5.00 24.72
CA CYS A 9 1.70 4.92 26.01
C CYS A 9 3.03 5.65 25.97
N LEU A 10 3.78 5.55 24.86
CA LEU A 10 5.03 6.29 24.70
C LEU A 10 4.81 7.81 24.79
N SER A 11 3.71 8.32 24.23
CA SER A 11 3.43 9.76 24.26
C SER A 11 3.18 10.30 25.68
N LEU A 12 2.65 9.48 26.61
CA LEU A 12 2.47 9.87 27.99
C LEU A 12 3.82 10.07 28.72
N LEU A 13 4.86 9.32 28.32
CA LEU A 13 6.21 9.49 28.85
C LEU A 13 6.91 10.75 28.35
N PHE A 14 6.49 11.26 27.19
CA PHE A 14 7.12 12.39 26.50
C PHE A 14 6.19 13.61 26.36
N SER A 15 5.04 13.66 27.06
CA SER A 15 4.07 14.75 26.95
C SER A 15 4.67 16.13 27.27
N ASP A 16 5.63 16.20 28.19
CA ASP A 16 6.30 17.45 28.56
C ASP A 16 7.24 18.00 27.47
N PHE A 17 7.70 17.14 26.56
CA PHE A 17 8.57 17.54 25.44
C PHE A 17 7.78 17.92 24.17
N VAL A 18 6.45 17.81 24.19
CA VAL A 18 5.61 18.16 23.05
C VAL A 18 5.46 19.66 22.96
N ASP A 19 6.22 20.26 22.04
CA ASP A 19 6.17 21.67 21.68
C ASP A 19 5.53 21.91 20.29
N GLU A 20 5.33 23.16 19.93
CA GLU A 20 4.80 23.54 18.60
C GLU A 20 5.72 23.10 17.46
N GLY A 21 7.03 23.05 17.70
CA GLY A 21 8.03 22.61 16.71
C GLY A 21 7.86 21.13 16.36
N LEU A 22 7.72 20.27 17.37
CA LEU A 22 7.49 18.85 17.19
C LEU A 22 6.17 18.57 16.48
N LEU A 23 5.08 19.28 16.85
CA LEU A 23 3.78 19.13 16.21
C LEU A 23 3.82 19.55 14.73
N ASN A 24 4.49 20.64 14.40
CA ASN A 24 4.69 21.08 13.01
C ASN A 24 5.51 20.06 12.20
N ALA A 25 6.56 19.46 12.81
CA ALA A 25 7.34 18.42 12.16
C ALA A 25 6.49 17.18 11.89
N LEU A 26 5.66 16.75 12.85
CA LEU A 26 4.73 15.61 12.67
C LEU A 26 3.70 15.87 11.58
N ILE A 27 3.12 17.08 11.52
CA ILE A 27 2.17 17.47 10.46
C ILE A 27 2.84 17.43 9.09
N SER A 28 4.02 18.03 8.96
CA SER A 28 4.78 18.06 7.71
C SER A 28 5.16 16.66 7.24
N PHE A 29 5.69 15.84 8.13
CA PHE A 29 6.04 14.45 7.84
C PHE A 29 4.82 13.62 7.43
N SER A 30 3.72 13.75 8.17
CA SER A 30 2.46 13.07 7.84
C SER A 30 1.92 13.50 6.47
N GLY A 31 2.04 14.79 6.12
CA GLY A 31 1.65 15.33 4.81
C GLY A 31 2.44 14.68 3.65
N VAL A 32 3.76 14.54 3.81
CA VAL A 32 4.62 13.87 2.83
C VAL A 32 4.19 12.39 2.66
N ILE A 33 3.94 11.68 3.76
CA ILE A 33 3.50 10.29 3.71
C ILE A 33 2.12 10.16 3.06
N ILE A 34 1.17 11.03 3.39
CA ILE A 34 -0.15 11.06 2.75
C ILE A 34 0.00 11.18 1.22
N GLY A 35 0.84 12.11 0.75
CA GLY A 35 1.14 12.25 -0.68
C GLY A 35 1.71 10.98 -1.31
N PHE A 36 2.65 10.33 -0.62
CA PHE A 36 3.23 9.05 -1.07
C PHE A 36 2.20 7.92 -1.12
N VAL A 37 1.33 7.80 -0.12
CA VAL A 37 0.27 6.79 -0.08
C VAL A 37 -0.73 7.00 -1.21
N ILE A 38 -1.15 8.24 -1.48
CA ILE A 38 -2.04 8.57 -2.61
C ILE A 38 -1.40 8.15 -3.93
N MET A 39 -0.13 8.50 -4.15
CA MET A 39 0.62 8.12 -5.35
C MET A 39 0.68 6.59 -5.51
N SER A 40 0.95 5.88 -4.41
CA SER A 40 0.97 4.41 -4.35
C SER A 40 -0.40 3.79 -4.70
N MET A 41 -1.51 4.40 -4.27
CA MET A 41 -2.86 3.97 -4.65
C MET A 41 -3.09 4.07 -6.16
N PHE A 42 -2.66 5.16 -6.79
CA PHE A 42 -2.74 5.31 -8.25
C PHE A 42 -1.92 4.27 -8.99
N PHE A 43 -0.72 3.95 -8.51
CA PHE A 43 0.11 2.90 -9.10
C PHE A 43 -0.51 1.50 -8.94
N SER A 44 -1.04 1.19 -7.77
CA SER A 44 -1.68 -0.11 -7.50
C SER A 44 -2.97 -0.32 -8.28
N GLY A 45 -3.68 0.76 -8.66
CA GLY A 45 -4.92 0.72 -9.44
C GLY A 45 -4.71 0.56 -10.95
N ARG A 46 -3.50 0.74 -11.47
CA ARG A 46 -3.22 0.58 -12.91
C ARG A 46 -3.09 -0.89 -13.28
N SER A 47 -4.16 -1.45 -13.83
CA SER A 47 -4.24 -2.83 -14.32
C SER A 47 -3.65 -2.98 -15.73
N GLN A 48 -2.38 -2.63 -15.96
CA GLN A 48 -1.75 -2.74 -17.29
C GLN A 48 -1.58 -4.19 -17.77
N PHE A 49 -1.71 -5.18 -16.90
CA PHE A 49 -1.37 -6.58 -17.19
C PHE A 49 -2.58 -7.54 -17.24
N VAL A 50 -3.80 -7.03 -17.09
CA VAL A 50 -5.01 -7.88 -16.99
C VAL A 50 -5.45 -8.50 -18.31
N ALA A 51 -4.94 -8.02 -19.46
CA ALA A 51 -5.45 -8.41 -20.78
C ALA A 51 -5.20 -9.88 -21.19
N LYS A 52 -4.30 -10.60 -20.49
CA LYS A 52 -3.93 -11.99 -20.84
C LYS A 52 -4.20 -13.02 -19.73
N LEU A 53 -4.78 -12.60 -18.60
CA LEU A 53 -5.01 -13.48 -17.45
C LEU A 53 -6.25 -14.36 -17.65
N THR A 54 -6.19 -15.62 -17.20
CA THR A 54 -7.36 -16.47 -17.07
C THR A 54 -8.36 -15.87 -16.06
N TYR A 55 -9.63 -16.29 -16.13
CA TYR A 55 -10.66 -15.79 -15.21
C TYR A 55 -10.28 -15.95 -13.73
N GLU A 56 -9.71 -17.10 -13.35
CA GLU A 56 -9.29 -17.35 -11.97
C GLU A 56 -8.11 -16.46 -11.54
N GLN A 57 -7.13 -16.27 -12.42
CA GLN A 57 -5.98 -15.39 -12.19
C GLN A 57 -6.46 -13.94 -12.04
N THR A 58 -7.38 -13.51 -12.91
CA THR A 58 -7.99 -12.17 -12.83
C THR A 58 -8.72 -11.98 -11.51
N LEU A 59 -9.51 -12.95 -11.07
CA LEU A 59 -10.24 -12.87 -9.80
C LEU A 59 -9.28 -12.74 -8.60
N ARG A 60 -8.22 -13.55 -8.55
CA ARG A 60 -7.19 -13.48 -7.50
C ARG A 60 -6.46 -12.14 -7.51
N TYR A 61 -6.13 -11.62 -8.68
CA TYR A 61 -5.50 -10.30 -8.84
C TYR A 61 -6.40 -9.18 -8.31
N VAL A 62 -7.67 -9.17 -8.69
CA VAL A 62 -8.65 -8.17 -8.24
C VAL A 62 -8.83 -8.22 -6.73
N LEU A 63 -8.92 -9.41 -6.12
CA LEU A 63 -9.04 -9.56 -4.67
C LEU A 63 -7.79 -9.04 -3.94
N LYS A 64 -6.59 -9.37 -4.41
CA LYS A 64 -5.33 -8.86 -3.86
C LYS A 64 -5.26 -7.33 -3.98
N THR A 65 -5.58 -6.78 -5.14
CA THR A 65 -5.58 -5.33 -5.39
C THR A 65 -6.55 -4.61 -4.47
N LYS A 66 -7.78 -5.11 -4.30
CA LYS A 66 -8.76 -4.54 -3.36
C LYS A 66 -8.24 -4.55 -1.92
N TYR A 67 -7.63 -5.64 -1.49
CA TYR A 67 -7.06 -5.74 -0.15
C TYR A 67 -5.96 -4.70 0.09
N ILE A 68 -5.07 -4.50 -0.89
CA ILE A 68 -3.98 -3.52 -0.78
C ILE A 68 -4.52 -2.09 -0.82
N LEU A 69 -5.47 -1.78 -1.71
CA LEU A 69 -6.11 -0.47 -1.73
C LEU A 69 -6.80 -0.15 -0.39
N MET A 70 -7.47 -1.13 0.22
CA MET A 70 -8.09 -0.95 1.53
C MET A 70 -7.05 -0.75 2.64
N SER A 71 -5.92 -1.45 2.57
CA SER A 71 -4.79 -1.25 3.49
C SER A 71 -4.19 0.15 3.35
N GLN A 72 -3.98 0.63 2.11
CA GLN A 72 -3.48 1.97 1.82
C GLN A 72 -4.45 3.05 2.31
N LEU A 73 -5.75 2.87 2.06
CA LEU A 73 -6.80 3.78 2.54
C LEU A 73 -6.79 3.89 4.08
N ASN A 74 -6.68 2.76 4.78
CA ASN A 74 -6.57 2.76 6.25
C ASN A 74 -5.30 3.47 6.75
N THR A 75 -4.18 3.35 6.02
CA THR A 75 -2.93 4.06 6.32
C THR A 75 -3.11 5.58 6.15
N LEU A 76 -3.74 5.99 5.04
CA LEU A 76 -4.07 7.38 4.76
C LEU A 76 -4.95 7.98 5.85
N PHE A 77 -6.02 7.29 6.25
CA PHE A 77 -6.90 7.77 7.33
C PHE A 77 -6.16 7.85 8.67
N SER A 78 -5.25 6.93 8.98
CA SER A 78 -4.45 7.01 10.21
C SER A 78 -3.62 8.30 10.27
N PHE A 79 -2.96 8.68 9.17
CA PHE A 79 -2.19 9.93 9.13
C PHE A 79 -3.08 11.18 9.09
N LEU A 80 -4.23 11.15 8.40
CA LEU A 80 -5.19 12.26 8.42
C LEU A 80 -5.70 12.54 9.83
N ILE A 81 -6.09 11.50 10.54
CA ILE A 81 -6.56 11.62 11.93
C ILE A 81 -5.43 12.13 12.82
N CYS A 82 -4.19 11.63 12.64
CA CYS A 82 -3.02 12.15 13.34
C CYS A 82 -2.85 13.66 13.13
N VAL A 83 -2.90 14.14 11.88
CA VAL A 83 -2.79 15.58 11.55
C VAL A 83 -3.90 16.39 12.23
N ILE A 84 -5.16 15.90 12.20
CA ILE A 84 -6.28 16.58 12.87
C ILE A 84 -6.02 16.72 14.36
N PHE A 85 -5.56 15.67 15.05
CA PHE A 85 -5.25 15.74 16.47
C PHE A 85 -4.03 16.63 16.77
N CYS A 86 -3.01 16.66 15.92
CA CYS A 86 -1.89 17.60 16.04
C CYS A 86 -2.38 19.06 15.95
N LEU A 87 -3.24 19.36 14.97
CA LEU A 87 -3.83 20.70 14.83
C LEU A 87 -4.71 21.09 16.02
N LEU A 88 -5.52 20.15 16.52
CA LEU A 88 -6.33 20.38 17.73
C LEU A 88 -5.44 20.64 18.96
N THR A 89 -4.33 19.90 19.10
CA THR A 89 -3.35 20.11 20.17
C THR A 89 -2.72 21.51 20.07
N MET A 90 -2.29 21.93 18.88
CA MET A 90 -1.76 23.29 18.67
C MET A 90 -2.79 24.38 19.00
N LEU A 91 -4.05 24.16 18.60
CA LEU A 91 -5.14 25.10 18.89
C LEU A 91 -5.42 25.15 20.41
N ALA A 92 -5.43 24.01 21.10
CA ALA A 92 -5.62 23.93 22.54
C ALA A 92 -4.51 24.69 23.32
N ILE A 93 -3.25 24.59 22.87
CA ILE A 93 -2.13 25.32 23.46
C ILE A 93 -2.35 26.84 23.31
N LYS A 94 -2.84 27.31 22.13
CA LYS A 94 -2.97 28.76 21.84
C LYS A 94 -4.23 29.39 22.44
N THR A 95 -5.35 28.65 22.47
CA THR A 95 -6.67 29.26 22.78
C THR A 95 -7.23 28.90 24.15
N LYS A 96 -6.49 28.13 24.97
CA LYS A 96 -6.95 27.58 26.28
C LYS A 96 -8.33 26.91 26.16
N LEU A 97 -8.56 26.20 25.04
CA LEU A 97 -9.76 25.39 24.88
C LEU A 97 -9.85 24.35 26.00
N PRO A 98 -11.06 23.97 26.45
CA PRO A 98 -11.24 22.94 27.48
C PRO A 98 -10.97 21.51 26.92
N LEU A 99 -10.03 21.39 26.01
CA LEU A 99 -9.55 20.13 25.46
C LEU A 99 -8.31 19.71 26.26
N ASP A 100 -8.36 18.53 26.84
CA ASP A 100 -7.21 17.99 27.55
C ASP A 100 -6.06 17.74 26.55
N LYS A 101 -4.98 18.52 26.71
CA LYS A 101 -3.78 18.43 25.84
C LYS A 101 -3.25 17.01 25.79
N ASP A 102 -3.22 16.31 26.94
CA ASP A 102 -2.62 14.99 27.04
C ASP A 102 -3.43 13.95 26.25
N VAL A 103 -4.77 14.07 26.23
CA VAL A 103 -5.64 13.20 25.41
C VAL A 103 -5.41 13.43 23.93
N ALA A 104 -5.26 14.68 23.48
CA ALA A 104 -5.02 14.99 22.08
C ALA A 104 -3.63 14.48 21.63
N VAL A 105 -2.60 14.66 22.46
CA VAL A 105 -1.25 14.13 22.22
C VAL A 105 -1.25 12.61 22.18
N PHE A 106 -1.93 11.95 23.13
CA PHE A 106 -2.09 10.51 23.18
C PHE A 106 -2.71 9.94 21.91
N LEU A 107 -3.78 10.54 21.42
CA LEU A 107 -4.45 10.11 20.19
C LEU A 107 -3.58 10.38 18.95
N SER A 108 -2.94 11.55 18.84
CA SER A 108 -2.08 11.86 17.70
C SER A 108 -0.92 10.88 17.59
N ALA A 109 -0.24 10.57 18.69
CA ALA A 109 0.86 9.60 18.74
C ALA A 109 0.38 8.19 18.42
N GLY A 110 -0.75 7.75 18.97
CA GLY A 110 -1.33 6.43 18.67
C GLY A 110 -1.59 6.24 17.18
N PHE A 111 -2.22 7.22 16.52
CA PHE A 111 -2.48 7.18 15.09
C PHE A 111 -1.22 7.32 14.24
N PHE A 112 -0.24 8.12 14.67
CA PHE A 112 1.05 8.23 14.02
C PHE A 112 1.80 6.90 14.00
N PHE A 113 1.91 6.21 15.14
CA PHE A 113 2.56 4.91 15.24
C PHE A 113 1.82 3.85 14.42
N LEU A 114 0.48 3.84 14.46
CA LEU A 114 -0.32 2.93 13.66
C LEU A 114 -0.11 3.15 12.15
N GLY A 115 -0.11 4.40 11.72
CA GLY A 115 0.15 4.79 10.33
C GLY A 115 1.56 4.40 9.89
N SER A 116 2.57 4.69 10.72
CA SER A 116 3.97 4.37 10.45
C SER A 116 4.21 2.86 10.32
N TYR A 117 3.63 2.05 11.22
CA TYR A 117 3.70 0.60 11.12
C TYR A 117 3.10 0.08 9.80
N ARG A 118 1.93 0.60 9.41
CA ARG A 118 1.29 0.22 8.15
C ARG A 118 2.08 0.67 6.93
N MET A 119 2.71 1.84 7.01
CA MET A 119 3.59 2.37 5.97
C MET A 119 4.79 1.43 5.72
N LEU A 120 5.39 0.85 6.76
CA LEU A 120 6.49 -0.11 6.63
C LEU A 120 6.08 -1.40 5.90
N ILE A 121 4.81 -1.80 5.99
CA ILE A 121 4.29 -3.00 5.32
C ILE A 121 3.96 -2.74 3.85
N LEU A 122 3.67 -1.49 3.48
CA LEU A 122 3.21 -1.10 2.16
C LEU A 122 4.14 -1.51 1.01
N PRO A 123 5.48 -1.34 1.08
CA PRO A 123 6.39 -1.79 0.03
C PRO A 123 6.31 -3.31 -0.22
N PHE A 124 6.15 -4.11 0.82
CA PHE A 124 6.01 -5.57 0.70
C PHE A 124 4.70 -5.94 0.01
N GLN A 125 3.62 -5.22 0.30
CA GLN A 125 2.32 -5.43 -0.36
C GLN A 125 2.38 -5.08 -1.85
N ILE A 126 3.04 -3.98 -2.20
CA ILE A 126 3.25 -3.58 -3.60
C ILE A 126 4.11 -4.62 -4.33
N TYR A 127 5.21 -5.06 -3.70
CA TYR A 127 6.06 -6.10 -4.26
C TYR A 127 5.31 -7.40 -4.54
N ASP A 128 4.43 -7.84 -3.63
CA ASP A 128 3.63 -9.08 -3.81
C ASP A 128 2.70 -9.00 -5.03
N ILE A 129 2.07 -7.84 -5.29
CA ILE A 129 1.27 -7.63 -6.51
C ILE A 129 2.13 -7.66 -7.78
N HIS A 130 3.25 -6.95 -7.77
CA HIS A 130 4.11 -6.89 -8.95
C HIS A 130 4.74 -8.24 -9.24
N SER A 131 5.19 -8.95 -8.22
CA SER A 131 5.72 -10.31 -8.36
C SER A 131 4.69 -11.28 -8.94
N PHE A 132 3.43 -11.21 -8.47
CA PHE A 132 2.35 -12.01 -9.03
C PHE A 132 2.09 -11.70 -10.51
N ALA A 133 2.06 -10.42 -10.88
CA ALA A 133 1.85 -10.00 -12.26
C ALA A 133 3.02 -10.44 -13.18
N LEU A 134 4.26 -10.30 -12.71
CA LEU A 134 5.46 -10.71 -13.45
C LEU A 134 5.53 -12.23 -13.66
N ASN A 135 5.21 -13.01 -12.62
CA ASN A 135 5.21 -14.48 -12.74
C ASN A 135 4.18 -14.96 -13.77
N ASN A 136 2.98 -14.37 -13.78
CA ASN A 136 1.97 -14.71 -14.78
C ASN A 136 2.43 -14.33 -16.21
N LEU A 137 3.13 -13.21 -16.39
CA LEU A 137 3.69 -12.83 -17.71
C LEU A 137 4.75 -13.82 -18.19
N VAL A 138 5.58 -14.35 -17.30
CA VAL A 138 6.59 -15.36 -17.63
C VAL A 138 5.92 -16.65 -18.05
N ASP A 139 4.89 -17.10 -17.32
CA ASP A 139 4.14 -18.32 -17.64
C ASP A 139 3.43 -18.20 -19.00
N ASP A 140 2.76 -17.07 -19.27
CA ASP A 140 2.09 -16.79 -20.54
C ASP A 140 3.09 -16.80 -21.72
N SER A 141 4.27 -16.17 -21.54
CA SER A 141 5.30 -16.14 -22.57
C SER A 141 5.88 -17.54 -22.85
N ALA A 142 6.04 -18.36 -21.80
CA ALA A 142 6.49 -19.74 -21.95
C ALA A 142 5.46 -20.60 -22.72
N ASP A 143 4.19 -20.40 -22.48
CA ASP A 143 3.12 -21.11 -23.19
C ASP A 143 3.00 -20.67 -24.65
N GLU A 144 3.17 -19.38 -24.98
CA GLU A 144 3.26 -18.90 -26.36
C GLU A 144 4.43 -19.54 -27.11
N VAL A 145 5.60 -19.61 -26.50
CA VAL A 145 6.78 -20.27 -27.11
C VAL A 145 6.53 -21.76 -27.32
N ARG A 146 5.94 -22.46 -26.35
CA ARG A 146 5.58 -23.88 -26.48
C ARG A 146 4.56 -24.12 -27.59
N ALA A 147 3.54 -23.26 -27.72
CA ALA A 147 2.56 -23.32 -28.78
C ALA A 147 3.21 -23.10 -30.16
N GLY A 148 4.11 -22.13 -30.28
CA GLY A 148 4.87 -21.87 -31.50
C GLY A 148 5.76 -23.05 -31.93
N VAL A 149 6.45 -23.69 -30.97
CA VAL A 149 7.28 -24.88 -31.24
C VAL A 149 6.41 -26.07 -31.70
N ARG A 150 5.23 -26.29 -31.09
CA ARG A 150 4.29 -27.34 -31.51
C ARG A 150 3.80 -27.09 -32.92
N ALA A 151 3.33 -25.89 -33.24
CA ALA A 151 2.87 -25.53 -34.58
C ALA A 151 3.96 -25.70 -35.65
N ALA A 152 5.20 -25.31 -35.35
CA ALA A 152 6.34 -25.49 -36.23
C ALA A 152 6.66 -26.97 -36.46
N SER A 153 6.55 -27.81 -35.41
CA SER A 153 6.79 -29.27 -35.50
C SER A 153 5.71 -29.97 -36.34
N GLU A 154 4.45 -29.55 -36.21
CA GLU A 154 3.32 -30.08 -37.01
C GLU A 154 3.48 -29.70 -38.47
N ALA A 155 3.81 -28.47 -38.77
CA ALA A 155 4.05 -28.00 -40.15
C ALA A 155 5.23 -28.75 -40.82
N ARG A 156 6.31 -29.09 -40.04
CA ARG A 156 7.38 -29.95 -40.53
C ARG A 156 6.91 -31.36 -40.83
N ARG A 157 6.12 -31.95 -39.95
CA ARG A 157 5.57 -33.31 -40.17
C ARG A 157 4.70 -33.35 -41.43
N GLU A 158 3.82 -32.36 -41.64
CA GLU A 158 2.99 -32.29 -42.87
C GLU A 158 3.83 -32.18 -44.15
N LYS A 159 4.90 -31.38 -44.13
CA LYS A 159 5.82 -31.27 -45.24
C LYS A 159 6.53 -32.57 -45.57
N LEU A 160 6.98 -33.29 -44.55
CA LEU A 160 7.64 -34.60 -44.74
C LEU A 160 6.64 -35.66 -45.29
N ILE A 161 5.40 -35.67 -44.85
CA ILE A 161 4.38 -36.61 -45.36
C ILE A 161 4.04 -36.27 -46.85
N LYS A 162 4.01 -34.97 -47.21
CA LYS A 162 3.79 -34.57 -48.62
C LYS A 162 4.96 -34.90 -49.55
N LEU A 163 6.20 -34.93 -49.04
CA LEU A 163 7.39 -35.29 -49.78
C LEU A 163 7.56 -36.83 -49.93
N ALA A 164 6.94 -37.60 -49.06
CA ALA A 164 6.99 -39.09 -49.07
C ALA A 164 5.89 -39.74 -49.92
N ARG A 165 4.96 -38.95 -50.46
CA ARG A 165 3.96 -39.32 -51.42
C ARG A 165 4.36 -38.89 -52.83
#